data_64bafb327f78c5fa11a2786098bbe85a
#
_entry.id   64bafb327f78c5fa11a2786098bbe85a
#
_cell.length_a   1.000
_cell.length_b   1.000
_cell.length_c   1.000
_cell.angle_alpha   90.00
_cell.angle_beta   90.00
_cell.angle_gamma   90.00
#
_symmetry.space_group_name_H-M   'P 1'
#
loop_
_entity.id
_entity.type
_entity.pdbx_description
1 polymer ?
#
loop_
_entity_poly.entity_id
_entity_poly.type
_entity_poly.pdbx_seq_one_letter_code
_entity_poly.pdbx_strand_id
1 'polypeptide(L)'
;EKSKITDVELQQMANLYNGRILVVNKEFRIIKDTDQTDEGKYIVAEEVIRCFRGEDGQSYSRKNGFIEITIPIYDAQSKEVEGVMIVSTPTRDIRKNRDDLNRKVLILQIGMGIAIFLIAYYLSKMLAKPFEKVTKSLSQVQEGFLDADISIPDYTETQQLAEAYNQMLARMKALDDSRQEFVSNVSHELKTPITSMKVLADSLLAQPDAPVELYQEFMADIAEEIDRENKIITDLLSLVKMDKKAADLHIENKNINELLELIIKRLTPIADKQDINLVLESFRPVNAEVDETKLTLALSNLVENAIKYNKEGGWVHVSLNVDNKYFYVKVEDSGIGIPKESQDAIFERFYRVDKSHSREIGGTGLGLAITRSAILMHRGAIKVYSKEGEGTTFTVRIPLIYVN
;
A
#
# COMPACT_ATOMS: atom_id res chain seq x y z
N GLU A 1 67.99 73.31 -5.83
CA GLU A 1 67.11 72.84 -4.71
C GLU A 1 65.80 72.18 -5.23
N LYS A 2 65.09 72.73 -6.28
CA LYS A 2 63.91 72.13 -6.86
C LYS A 2 64.14 70.69 -7.41
N SER A 3 65.32 70.46 -8.03
CA SER A 3 65.67 69.12 -8.60
C SER A 3 65.84 68.08 -7.49
N LYS A 4 66.37 68.38 -6.33
CA LYS A 4 66.51 67.43 -5.21
C LYS A 4 65.18 67.04 -4.53
N ILE A 5 64.28 68.02 -4.43
CA ILE A 5 62.94 67.76 -3.85
C ILE A 5 62.14 66.74 -4.77
N THR A 6 62.20 67.01 -6.06
CA THR A 6 61.52 66.11 -7.04
C THR A 6 62.12 64.65 -7.07
N ASP A 7 63.43 64.52 -6.83
CA ASP A 7 64.11 63.21 -6.73
C ASP A 7 63.63 62.43 -5.50
N VAL A 8 63.48 63.13 -4.36
CA VAL A 8 63.00 62.49 -3.12
C VAL A 8 61.55 62.06 -3.25
N GLU A 9 60.70 62.86 -3.91
CA GLU A 9 59.28 62.53 -4.13
C GLU A 9 59.12 61.36 -5.07
N LEU A 10 59.85 61.25 -6.20
CA LEU A 10 59.86 60.15 -7.11
C LEU A 10 60.29 58.85 -6.42
N GLN A 11 61.33 58.91 -5.58
CA GLN A 11 61.81 57.78 -4.81
C GLN A 11 60.75 57.27 -3.78
N GLN A 12 60.06 58.22 -3.13
CA GLN A 12 59.00 57.90 -2.20
C GLN A 12 57.82 57.20 -2.91
N MET A 13 57.43 57.72 -4.09
CA MET A 13 56.37 57.08 -4.92
C MET A 13 56.79 55.68 -5.39
N ALA A 14 58.01 55.51 -5.87
CA ALA A 14 58.50 54.19 -6.29
C ALA A 14 58.49 53.20 -5.12
N ASN A 15 58.91 53.63 -3.92
CA ASN A 15 58.90 52.78 -2.73
C ASN A 15 57.50 52.45 -2.28
N LEU A 16 56.53 53.39 -2.36
CA LEU A 16 55.13 53.15 -1.97
C LEU A 16 54.46 52.07 -2.79
N TYR A 17 54.76 52.05 -4.06
CA TYR A 17 54.16 51.06 -5.02
C TYR A 17 55.10 49.89 -5.30
N ASN A 18 56.20 49.77 -4.59
CA ASN A 18 57.24 48.75 -4.82
C ASN A 18 57.60 48.63 -6.32
N GLY A 19 57.68 49.80 -6.95
CA GLY A 19 57.88 49.93 -8.39
C GLY A 19 59.14 50.73 -8.75
N ARG A 20 59.49 50.74 -10.00
CA ARG A 20 60.56 51.53 -10.56
C ARG A 20 59.98 52.66 -11.41
N ILE A 21 60.52 53.88 -11.29
CA ILE A 21 60.08 55.00 -12.10
C ILE A 21 61.27 55.49 -12.91
N LEU A 22 61.08 55.54 -14.24
CA LEU A 22 62.03 56.13 -15.18
C LEU A 22 61.43 57.39 -15.76
N VAL A 23 62.29 58.46 -15.93
CA VAL A 23 61.88 59.67 -16.65
C VAL A 23 62.76 59.76 -17.90
N VAL A 24 62.15 59.87 -19.08
CA VAL A 24 62.82 59.93 -20.39
C VAL A 24 62.57 61.27 -21.04
N ASN A 25 63.65 61.87 -21.58
CA ASN A 25 63.62 63.19 -22.26
C ASN A 25 63.25 63.02 -23.77
N LYS A 26 63.14 64.18 -24.52
CA LYS A 26 62.81 64.20 -25.97
C LYS A 26 63.87 63.46 -26.85
N GLU A 27 65.07 63.28 -26.37
CA GLU A 27 66.14 62.54 -27.06
C GLU A 27 66.12 61.08 -26.70
N PHE A 28 65.01 60.55 -26.11
CA PHE A 28 64.85 59.19 -25.64
C PHE A 28 65.90 58.72 -24.63
N ARG A 29 66.52 59.68 -23.90
CA ARG A 29 67.50 59.39 -22.87
C ARG A 29 66.84 59.36 -21.51
N ILE A 30 67.15 58.36 -20.69
CA ILE A 30 66.70 58.24 -19.32
C ILE A 30 67.45 59.32 -18.50
N ILE A 31 66.70 60.30 -18.01
CA ILE A 31 67.25 61.40 -17.20
C ILE A 31 67.13 61.14 -15.70
N LYS A 32 66.17 60.26 -15.30
CA LYS A 32 65.98 59.86 -13.91
C LYS A 32 65.59 58.34 -13.90
N ASP A 33 66.16 57.67 -12.93
CA ASP A 33 65.85 56.24 -12.65
C ASP A 33 65.90 56.04 -11.11
N THR A 34 64.80 55.65 -10.52
CA THR A 34 64.73 55.39 -9.09
C THR A 34 65.62 54.27 -8.62
N ASP A 35 65.94 53.29 -9.49
CA ASP A 35 66.88 52.21 -9.20
C ASP A 35 68.34 52.55 -9.57
N GLN A 36 68.57 53.72 -10.17
CA GLN A 36 69.91 54.27 -10.56
C GLN A 36 70.69 53.32 -11.50
N THR A 37 70.07 52.34 -12.17
CA THR A 37 70.76 51.32 -13.00
C THR A 37 70.88 51.71 -14.47
N ASP A 38 69.94 52.51 -14.98
CA ASP A 38 69.80 52.80 -16.41
C ASP A 38 69.82 54.30 -16.70
N GLU A 39 70.14 55.15 -15.72
CA GLU A 39 70.25 56.57 -15.89
C GLU A 39 71.34 56.93 -16.95
N GLY A 40 70.97 57.76 -17.88
CA GLY A 40 71.84 58.18 -18.99
C GLY A 40 71.77 57.24 -20.22
N LYS A 41 71.12 56.04 -20.14
CA LYS A 41 70.92 55.13 -21.29
C LYS A 41 69.76 55.60 -22.18
N TYR A 42 69.77 55.14 -23.41
CA TYR A 42 68.67 55.38 -24.37
C TYR A 42 67.64 54.29 -24.29
N ILE A 43 66.35 54.68 -24.28
CA ILE A 43 65.24 53.72 -24.34
C ILE A 43 64.36 54.07 -25.52
N VAL A 44 64.27 53.14 -26.49
CA VAL A 44 63.42 53.25 -27.67
C VAL A 44 62.42 52.08 -27.63
N ALA A 45 61.29 52.32 -26.98
CA ALA A 45 60.20 51.37 -26.90
C ALA A 45 58.94 51.98 -27.57
N GLU A 46 58.12 51.13 -28.15
CA GLU A 46 56.93 51.56 -28.90
C GLU A 46 55.99 52.41 -27.99
N GLU A 47 55.85 51.97 -26.75
CA GLU A 47 55.03 52.66 -25.74
C GLU A 47 55.56 54.04 -25.41
N VAL A 48 56.87 54.25 -25.36
CA VAL A 48 57.50 55.54 -25.14
C VAL A 48 57.30 56.45 -26.33
N ILE A 49 57.41 55.91 -27.56
CA ILE A 49 57.18 56.68 -28.82
C ILE A 49 55.73 57.14 -28.90
N ARG A 50 54.77 56.29 -28.56
CA ARG A 50 53.35 56.65 -28.53
C ARG A 50 53.05 57.72 -27.48
N CYS A 51 53.68 57.58 -26.32
CA CYS A 51 53.52 58.54 -25.23
C CYS A 51 54.01 59.94 -25.62
N PHE A 52 55.11 60.05 -26.37
CA PHE A 52 55.56 61.35 -26.91
C PHE A 52 54.60 61.96 -27.94
N ARG A 53 53.67 61.17 -28.50
CA ARG A 53 52.55 61.66 -29.34
C ARG A 53 51.34 62.10 -28.54
N GLY A 54 51.42 62.04 -27.21
CA GLY A 54 50.36 62.39 -26.29
C GLY A 54 49.36 61.25 -25.96
N GLU A 55 49.74 59.99 -26.29
CA GLU A 55 48.93 58.81 -25.98
C GLU A 55 49.47 58.18 -24.68
N ASP A 56 48.59 57.95 -23.72
CA ASP A 56 48.94 57.14 -22.52
C ASP A 56 49.08 55.69 -22.91
N GLY A 57 50.12 55.03 -22.41
CA GLY A 57 50.38 53.64 -22.72
C GLY A 57 50.35 52.74 -21.48
N GLN A 58 49.68 51.57 -21.62
CA GLN A 58 49.81 50.51 -20.61
C GLN A 58 50.33 49.26 -21.31
N SER A 59 51.43 48.71 -20.81
CA SER A 59 52.00 47.50 -21.31
C SER A 59 52.17 46.46 -20.20
N TYR A 60 51.74 45.22 -20.48
CA TYR A 60 51.91 44.11 -19.56
C TYR A 60 52.90 43.11 -20.08
N SER A 61 54.11 43.14 -19.59
CA SER A 61 55.15 42.17 -19.94
C SER A 61 54.99 40.88 -19.11
N ARG A 62 54.29 39.88 -19.67
CA ARG A 62 54.11 38.58 -19.04
C ARG A 62 55.44 37.86 -18.82
N LYS A 63 56.39 38.04 -19.73
CA LYS A 63 57.68 37.36 -19.69
C LYS A 63 58.59 37.93 -18.60
N ASN A 64 58.56 39.22 -18.39
CA ASN A 64 59.42 39.92 -17.41
C ASN A 64 58.72 40.10 -16.04
N GLY A 65 57.43 39.87 -15.93
CA GLY A 65 56.67 39.94 -14.68
C GLY A 65 56.46 41.38 -14.15
N PHE A 66 56.39 42.32 -15.06
CA PHE A 66 56.14 43.74 -14.74
C PHE A 66 54.90 44.27 -15.48
N ILE A 67 54.23 45.19 -14.87
CA ILE A 67 53.28 46.10 -15.52
C ILE A 67 53.99 47.41 -15.70
N GLU A 68 54.03 47.88 -16.91
CA GLU A 68 54.63 49.21 -17.24
C GLU A 68 53.53 50.12 -17.73
N ILE A 69 53.53 51.33 -17.17
CA ILE A 69 52.59 52.42 -17.52
C ILE A 69 53.46 53.60 -17.98
N THR A 70 53.22 54.09 -19.17
CA THR A 70 53.85 55.26 -19.72
C THR A 70 52.91 56.45 -19.66
N ILE A 71 53.38 57.59 -19.09
CA ILE A 71 52.59 58.80 -18.88
C ILE A 71 53.36 59.96 -19.47
N PRO A 72 52.76 60.77 -20.38
CA PRO A 72 53.39 61.90 -20.92
C PRO A 72 53.53 63.04 -19.89
N ILE A 73 54.70 63.72 -19.84
CA ILE A 73 54.98 64.87 -19.03
C ILE A 73 54.93 66.08 -19.93
N TYR A 74 53.99 66.99 -19.63
CA TYR A 74 53.76 68.16 -20.44
C TYR A 74 54.47 69.35 -19.85
N ASP A 75 55.02 70.18 -20.71
CA ASP A 75 55.51 71.49 -20.31
C ASP A 75 54.32 72.39 -19.89
N ALA A 76 54.52 73.11 -18.80
CA ALA A 76 53.49 73.94 -18.18
C ALA A 76 53.01 75.11 -19.06
N GLN A 77 53.88 75.57 -19.97
CA GLN A 77 53.60 76.72 -20.80
C GLN A 77 53.20 76.39 -22.26
N SER A 78 53.89 75.43 -22.88
CA SER A 78 53.69 75.06 -24.28
C SER A 78 52.65 73.96 -24.52
N LYS A 79 52.24 73.23 -23.50
CA LYS A 79 51.44 72.02 -23.59
C LYS A 79 52.04 70.94 -24.53
N GLU A 80 53.33 71.07 -24.89
CA GLU A 80 54.00 70.00 -25.61
C GLU A 80 54.51 68.92 -24.65
N VAL A 81 54.64 67.67 -25.14
CA VAL A 81 55.21 66.61 -24.31
C VAL A 81 56.75 66.87 -24.18
N GLU A 82 57.18 67.13 -22.98
CA GLU A 82 58.58 67.36 -22.66
C GLU A 82 59.34 66.11 -22.28
N GLY A 83 58.64 65.13 -21.76
CA GLY A 83 59.18 63.82 -21.36
C GLY A 83 58.14 62.77 -21.18
N VAL A 84 58.61 61.55 -20.91
CA VAL A 84 57.76 60.43 -20.61
C VAL A 84 58.13 59.79 -19.25
N MET A 85 57.21 59.64 -18.37
CA MET A 85 57.39 58.84 -17.15
C MET A 85 56.98 57.43 -17.36
N ILE A 86 57.82 56.46 -17.06
CA ILE A 86 57.55 55.03 -17.11
C ILE A 86 57.51 54.54 -15.67
N VAL A 87 56.37 54.00 -15.28
CA VAL A 87 56.18 53.36 -13.96
C VAL A 87 56.11 51.86 -14.15
N SER A 88 57.05 51.11 -13.61
CA SER A 88 57.16 49.66 -13.71
C SER A 88 56.92 49.01 -12.35
N THR A 89 55.87 48.17 -12.25
CA THR A 89 55.50 47.53 -10.96
C THR A 89 55.60 46.00 -11.13
N PRO A 90 56.29 45.27 -10.22
CA PRO A 90 56.44 43.81 -10.34
C PRO A 90 55.12 43.11 -9.99
N THR A 91 54.76 42.15 -10.81
CA THR A 91 53.54 41.33 -10.62
C THR A 91 53.77 40.04 -9.82
N ARG A 92 54.99 39.85 -9.31
CA ARG A 92 55.41 38.63 -8.62
C ARG A 92 54.53 38.36 -7.38
N ASP A 93 54.29 39.40 -6.57
CA ASP A 93 53.51 39.27 -5.34
C ASP A 93 52.03 39.01 -5.62
N ILE A 94 51.51 39.62 -6.67
CA ILE A 94 50.14 39.38 -7.13
C ILE A 94 49.98 37.94 -7.55
N ARG A 95 50.93 37.36 -8.32
CA ARG A 95 50.88 35.96 -8.72
C ARG A 95 50.99 35.01 -7.54
N LYS A 96 51.95 35.27 -6.65
CA LYS A 96 52.12 34.47 -5.42
C LYS A 96 50.91 34.44 -4.57
N ASN A 97 50.28 35.60 -4.33
CA ASN A 97 49.02 35.67 -3.57
C ASN A 97 47.86 34.95 -4.24
N ARG A 98 47.77 35.02 -5.59
CA ARG A 98 46.77 34.27 -6.37
C ARG A 98 46.97 32.75 -6.24
N ASP A 99 48.19 32.29 -6.34
CA ASP A 99 48.51 30.86 -6.28
C ASP A 99 48.27 30.32 -4.84
N ASP A 100 48.59 31.08 -3.83
CA ASP A 100 48.28 30.77 -2.43
C ASP A 100 46.74 30.73 -2.18
N LEU A 101 45.99 31.69 -2.73
CA LEU A 101 44.53 31.68 -2.66
C LEU A 101 43.95 30.45 -3.38
N ASN A 102 44.39 30.17 -4.59
CA ASN A 102 43.93 29.00 -5.32
C ASN A 102 44.21 27.68 -4.57
N ARG A 103 45.38 27.56 -3.93
CA ARG A 103 45.70 26.41 -3.10
C ARG A 103 44.80 26.28 -1.89
N LYS A 104 44.48 27.40 -1.20
CA LYS A 104 43.55 27.41 -0.07
C LYS A 104 42.13 27.02 -0.50
N VAL A 105 41.68 27.57 -1.64
CA VAL A 105 40.38 27.25 -2.22
C VAL A 105 40.29 25.75 -2.59
N LEU A 106 41.34 25.20 -3.20
CA LEU A 106 41.37 23.78 -3.55
C LEU A 106 41.30 22.88 -2.32
N ILE A 107 42.04 23.20 -1.24
CA ILE A 107 42.00 22.44 0.02
C ILE A 107 40.57 22.47 0.62
N LEU A 108 39.95 23.65 0.61
CA LEU A 108 38.60 23.86 1.13
C LEU A 108 37.55 23.08 0.30
N GLN A 109 37.68 23.10 -1.01
CA GLN A 109 36.79 22.33 -1.92
C GLN A 109 36.90 20.81 -1.67
N ILE A 110 38.14 20.28 -1.54
CA ILE A 110 38.37 18.85 -1.23
C ILE A 110 37.75 18.51 0.14
N GLY A 111 38.01 19.33 1.17
CA GLY A 111 37.46 19.13 2.51
C GLY A 111 35.93 19.14 2.54
N MET A 112 35.33 20.08 1.81
CA MET A 112 33.87 20.17 1.69
C MET A 112 33.30 18.98 0.91
N GLY A 113 33.97 18.54 -0.17
CA GLY A 113 33.59 17.34 -0.93
C GLY A 113 33.60 16.07 -0.08
N ILE A 114 34.66 15.89 0.74
CA ILE A 114 34.73 14.75 1.68
C ILE A 114 33.60 14.83 2.72
N ALA A 115 33.35 16.00 3.29
CA ALA A 115 32.28 16.19 4.29
C ALA A 115 30.90 15.87 3.70
N ILE A 116 30.60 16.37 2.51
CA ILE A 116 29.34 16.07 1.80
C ILE A 116 29.21 14.56 1.52
N PHE A 117 30.30 13.92 1.07
CA PHE A 117 30.31 12.48 0.80
C PHE A 117 30.02 11.66 2.06
N LEU A 118 30.64 12.01 3.19
CA LEU A 118 30.42 11.32 4.47
C LEU A 118 28.98 11.50 4.97
N ILE A 119 28.45 12.71 4.87
CA ILE A 119 27.05 13.00 5.23
C ILE A 119 26.09 12.21 4.34
N ALA A 120 26.30 12.22 3.02
CA ALA A 120 25.47 11.49 2.06
C ALA A 120 25.52 9.99 2.31
N TYR A 121 26.70 9.42 2.59
CA TYR A 121 26.87 8.02 2.95
C TYR A 121 26.11 7.65 4.22
N TYR A 122 26.21 8.47 5.26
CA TYR A 122 25.50 8.23 6.53
C TYR A 122 23.98 8.33 6.35
N LEU A 123 23.50 9.36 5.65
CA LEU A 123 22.07 9.51 5.35
C LEU A 123 21.53 8.37 4.50
N SER A 124 22.27 7.95 3.47
CA SER A 124 21.89 6.81 2.62
C SER A 124 21.71 5.54 3.44
N LYS A 125 22.66 5.24 4.34
CA LYS A 125 22.58 4.05 5.19
C LYS A 125 21.43 4.14 6.20
N MET A 126 21.17 5.32 6.75
CA MET A 126 20.08 5.57 7.69
C MET A 126 18.71 5.39 7.01
N LEU A 127 18.55 5.94 5.79
CA LEU A 127 17.30 5.85 5.03
C LEU A 127 17.07 4.44 4.43
N ALA A 128 18.13 3.69 4.12
CA ALA A 128 17.99 2.35 3.54
C ALA A 128 17.60 1.26 4.58
N LYS A 129 18.02 1.38 5.84
CA LYS A 129 17.74 0.39 6.89
C LYS A 129 16.26 0.00 7.05
N PRO A 130 15.29 0.93 7.08
CA PRO A 130 13.88 0.58 7.19
C PRO A 130 13.39 -0.30 6.03
N PHE A 131 13.81 0.01 4.81
CA PHE A 131 13.43 -0.76 3.61
C PHE A 131 14.02 -2.16 3.59
N GLU A 132 15.25 -2.35 4.11
CA GLU A 132 15.86 -3.68 4.26
C GLU A 132 15.05 -4.57 5.20
N LYS A 133 14.55 -4.02 6.31
CA LYS A 133 13.67 -4.74 7.24
C LYS A 133 12.36 -5.17 6.56
N VAL A 134 11.71 -4.26 5.81
CA VAL A 134 10.49 -4.57 5.06
C VAL A 134 10.75 -5.68 4.04
N THR A 135 11.83 -5.58 3.26
CA THR A 135 12.18 -6.58 2.25
C THR A 135 12.45 -7.96 2.88
N LYS A 136 13.13 -7.99 4.03
CA LYS A 136 13.40 -9.25 4.73
C LYS A 136 12.13 -9.90 5.27
N SER A 137 11.20 -9.11 5.82
CA SER A 137 9.91 -9.65 6.27
C SER A 137 9.04 -10.10 5.09
N LEU A 138 9.07 -9.40 3.96
CA LEU A 138 8.40 -9.84 2.73
C LEU A 138 8.91 -11.21 2.25
N SER A 139 10.23 -11.46 2.28
CA SER A 139 10.79 -12.77 1.93
C SER A 139 10.37 -13.87 2.89
N GLN A 140 10.27 -13.59 4.18
CA GLN A 140 9.76 -14.55 5.17
C GLN A 140 8.30 -14.93 4.92
N VAL A 141 7.47 -13.96 4.53
CA VAL A 141 6.06 -14.23 4.14
C VAL A 141 5.97 -15.09 2.88
N GLN A 142 6.84 -14.89 1.89
CA GLN A 142 6.92 -15.77 0.70
C GLN A 142 7.29 -17.22 1.06
N GLU A 143 8.05 -17.42 2.13
CA GLU A 143 8.41 -18.74 2.67
C GLU A 143 7.30 -19.33 3.57
N GLY A 144 6.18 -18.61 3.77
CA GLY A 144 5.03 -19.07 4.55
C GLY A 144 5.02 -18.66 6.03
N PHE A 145 5.96 -17.83 6.47
CA PHE A 145 5.98 -17.31 7.84
C PHE A 145 5.12 -16.03 7.96
N LEU A 146 3.89 -16.19 8.45
CA LEU A 146 2.92 -15.09 8.61
C LEU A 146 3.03 -14.35 9.97
N ASP A 147 3.96 -14.73 10.85
CA ASP A 147 4.09 -14.17 12.21
C ASP A 147 5.10 -13.01 12.31
N ALA A 148 5.62 -12.52 11.18
CA ALA A 148 6.65 -11.48 11.17
C ALA A 148 6.06 -10.07 11.20
N ASP A 149 5.65 -9.58 12.35
CA ASP A 149 5.26 -8.17 12.53
C ASP A 149 6.44 -7.23 12.29
N ILE A 150 6.20 -6.17 11.50
CA ILE A 150 7.19 -5.12 11.26
C ILE A 150 6.87 -3.93 12.18
N SER A 151 7.81 -3.61 13.07
CA SER A 151 7.80 -2.37 13.83
C SER A 151 8.94 -1.46 13.34
N ILE A 152 8.61 -0.32 12.78
CA ILE A 152 9.56 0.70 12.31
C ILE A 152 9.17 2.04 12.95
N PRO A 153 9.81 2.42 14.07
CA PRO A 153 9.43 3.62 14.82
C PRO A 153 10.00 4.93 14.27
N ASP A 154 10.85 4.92 13.23
CA ASP A 154 11.76 6.02 12.96
C ASP A 154 11.22 7.14 12.04
N TYR A 155 10.18 6.90 11.21
CA TYR A 155 9.62 7.89 10.28
C TYR A 155 8.12 7.70 10.08
N THR A 156 7.36 8.79 9.99
CA THR A 156 5.89 8.78 9.82
C THR A 156 5.46 7.99 8.57
N GLU A 157 6.19 8.16 7.46
CA GLU A 157 5.88 7.49 6.19
C GLU A 157 6.17 5.99 6.25
N THR A 158 7.25 5.60 6.91
CA THR A 158 7.60 4.17 7.09
C THR A 158 6.70 3.50 8.12
N GLN A 159 6.19 4.25 9.10
CA GLN A 159 5.20 3.76 10.05
C GLN A 159 3.88 3.44 9.35
N GLN A 160 3.36 4.33 8.51
CA GLN A 160 2.14 4.09 7.73
C GLN A 160 2.29 2.86 6.82
N LEU A 161 3.46 2.68 6.19
CA LEU A 161 3.75 1.50 5.38
C LEU A 161 3.77 0.23 6.24
N ALA A 162 4.39 0.27 7.42
CA ALA A 162 4.44 -0.86 8.34
C ALA A 162 3.03 -1.22 8.86
N GLU A 163 2.21 -0.24 9.19
CA GLU A 163 0.81 -0.44 9.62
C GLU A 163 -0.03 -1.07 8.51
N ALA A 164 0.06 -0.57 7.27
CA ALA A 164 -0.64 -1.13 6.12
C ALA A 164 -0.19 -2.57 5.82
N TYR A 165 1.11 -2.84 5.93
CA TYR A 165 1.67 -4.18 5.77
C TYR A 165 1.18 -5.13 6.86
N ASN A 166 1.24 -4.74 8.14
CA ASN A 166 0.76 -5.54 9.26
C ASN A 166 -0.73 -5.83 9.17
N GLN A 167 -1.55 -4.86 8.71
CA GLN A 167 -2.96 -5.10 8.41
C GLN A 167 -3.16 -6.13 7.29
N MET A 168 -2.33 -6.09 6.24
CA MET A 168 -2.37 -7.08 5.16
C MET A 168 -1.97 -8.47 5.68
N LEU A 169 -0.92 -8.57 6.49
CA LEU A 169 -0.51 -9.82 7.13
C LEU A 169 -1.59 -10.40 8.03
N ALA A 170 -2.18 -9.58 8.88
CA ALA A 170 -3.28 -10.00 9.75
C ALA A 170 -4.48 -10.55 8.94
N ARG A 171 -4.81 -9.92 7.81
CA ARG A 171 -5.84 -10.44 6.89
C ARG A 171 -5.43 -11.74 6.23
N MET A 172 -4.18 -11.87 5.77
CA MET A 172 -3.67 -13.12 5.18
C MET A 172 -3.69 -14.26 6.20
N LYS A 173 -3.24 -14.01 7.44
CA LYS A 173 -3.27 -14.98 8.52
C LYS A 173 -4.69 -15.41 8.84
N ALA A 174 -5.62 -14.47 9.01
CA ALA A 174 -7.03 -14.78 9.25
C ALA A 174 -7.65 -15.61 8.10
N LEU A 175 -7.25 -15.36 6.84
CA LEU A 175 -7.69 -16.16 5.70
C LEU A 175 -7.10 -17.57 5.71
N ASP A 176 -5.83 -17.71 6.07
CA ASP A 176 -5.17 -19.04 6.14
C ASP A 176 -5.71 -19.86 7.31
N ASP A 177 -5.87 -19.27 8.48
CA ASP A 177 -6.50 -19.88 9.66
C ASP A 177 -7.92 -20.37 9.33
N SER A 178 -8.73 -19.50 8.69
CA SER A 178 -10.09 -19.86 8.25
C SER A 178 -10.09 -21.01 7.22
N ARG A 179 -9.09 -21.03 6.33
CA ARG A 179 -8.93 -22.12 5.35
C ARG A 179 -8.54 -23.42 6.02
N GLN A 180 -7.61 -23.40 6.97
CA GLN A 180 -7.18 -24.59 7.71
C GLN A 180 -8.33 -25.14 8.56
N GLU A 181 -9.05 -24.26 9.26
CA GLU A 181 -10.24 -24.63 10.02
C GLU A 181 -11.31 -25.26 9.12
N PHE A 182 -11.56 -24.67 7.95
CA PHE A 182 -12.48 -25.23 6.96
C PHE A 182 -12.07 -26.64 6.55
N VAL A 183 -10.81 -26.89 6.17
CA VAL A 183 -10.31 -28.22 5.78
C VAL A 183 -10.42 -29.22 6.94
N SER A 184 -10.10 -28.79 8.16
CA SER A 184 -10.23 -29.61 9.35
C SER A 184 -11.68 -30.01 9.61
N ASN A 185 -12.60 -29.03 9.57
CA ASN A 185 -14.02 -29.27 9.80
C ASN A 185 -14.63 -30.17 8.72
N VAL A 186 -14.29 -29.97 7.43
CA VAL A 186 -14.68 -30.86 6.33
C VAL A 186 -14.22 -32.28 6.62
N SER A 187 -12.97 -32.47 6.98
CA SER A 187 -12.41 -33.81 7.26
C SER A 187 -13.13 -34.49 8.42
N HIS A 188 -13.47 -33.75 9.45
CA HIS A 188 -14.21 -34.28 10.60
C HIS A 188 -15.66 -34.63 10.26
N GLU A 189 -16.37 -33.75 9.56
CA GLU A 189 -17.79 -33.98 9.19
C GLU A 189 -17.97 -35.11 8.16
N LEU A 190 -17.00 -35.36 7.28
CA LEU A 190 -17.00 -36.50 6.35
C LEU A 190 -16.55 -37.79 7.04
N LYS A 191 -15.62 -37.78 7.98
CA LYS A 191 -15.10 -38.99 8.64
C LYS A 191 -16.15 -39.67 9.54
N THR A 192 -16.99 -38.87 10.20
CA THR A 192 -17.95 -39.37 11.20
C THR A 192 -18.99 -40.31 10.54
N PRO A 193 -19.75 -39.92 9.48
CA PRO A 193 -20.72 -40.78 8.83
C PRO A 193 -20.06 -42.02 8.19
N ILE A 194 -18.90 -41.86 7.56
CA ILE A 194 -18.15 -42.99 6.99
C ILE A 194 -17.79 -44.03 8.07
N THR A 195 -17.37 -43.54 9.26
CA THR A 195 -17.05 -44.44 10.37
C THR A 195 -18.30 -45.13 10.90
N SER A 196 -19.43 -44.42 11.01
CA SER A 196 -20.73 -45.00 11.41
C SER A 196 -21.19 -46.09 10.47
N MET A 197 -21.22 -45.80 9.16
CA MET A 197 -21.54 -46.77 8.12
C MET A 197 -20.64 -48.01 8.20
N LYS A 198 -19.34 -47.82 8.41
CA LYS A 198 -18.38 -48.90 8.57
C LYS A 198 -18.70 -49.78 9.76
N VAL A 199 -18.99 -49.20 10.92
CA VAL A 199 -19.33 -49.91 12.16
C VAL A 199 -20.60 -50.73 11.96
N LEU A 200 -21.63 -50.13 11.33
CA LEU A 200 -22.88 -50.84 11.02
C LEU A 200 -22.63 -52.03 10.09
N ALA A 201 -21.86 -51.81 9.01
CA ALA A 201 -21.52 -52.88 8.08
C ALA A 201 -20.67 -53.99 8.71
N ASP A 202 -19.63 -53.63 9.51
CA ASP A 202 -18.79 -54.61 10.22
C ASP A 202 -19.62 -55.40 11.24
N SER A 203 -20.60 -54.79 11.89
CA SER A 203 -21.51 -55.44 12.83
C SER A 203 -22.42 -56.46 12.14
N LEU A 204 -22.94 -56.18 10.94
CA LEU A 204 -23.70 -57.10 10.13
C LEU A 204 -22.85 -58.27 9.66
N LEU A 205 -21.62 -58.02 9.22
CA LEU A 205 -20.71 -59.07 8.76
C LEU A 205 -20.26 -60.00 9.89
N ALA A 206 -20.24 -59.52 11.13
CA ALA A 206 -19.89 -60.31 12.30
C ALA A 206 -21.04 -61.24 12.78
N GLN A 207 -22.27 -61.04 12.28
CA GLN A 207 -23.48 -61.81 12.67
C GLN A 207 -24.15 -62.44 11.47
N PRO A 208 -23.57 -63.52 10.89
CA PRO A 208 -24.11 -64.15 9.65
C PRO A 208 -25.50 -64.77 9.81
N ASP A 209 -25.92 -65.07 11.04
CA ASP A 209 -27.24 -65.67 11.34
C ASP A 209 -28.23 -64.64 11.91
N ALA A 210 -27.96 -63.32 11.74
CA ALA A 210 -28.85 -62.28 12.20
C ALA A 210 -30.23 -62.35 11.53
N PRO A 211 -31.34 -61.98 12.21
CA PRO A 211 -32.67 -61.88 11.61
C PRO A 211 -32.69 -60.91 10.42
N VAL A 212 -33.57 -61.23 9.42
CA VAL A 212 -33.71 -60.38 8.22
C VAL A 212 -34.13 -58.96 8.57
N GLU A 213 -34.92 -58.79 9.60
CA GLU A 213 -35.37 -57.49 10.13
C GLU A 213 -34.21 -56.61 10.59
N LEU A 214 -33.18 -57.21 11.25
CA LEU A 214 -31.99 -56.52 11.68
C LEU A 214 -31.12 -56.08 10.49
N TYR A 215 -31.01 -56.92 9.43
CA TYR A 215 -30.36 -56.54 8.17
C TYR A 215 -31.07 -55.35 7.51
N GLN A 216 -32.41 -55.33 7.51
CA GLN A 216 -33.19 -54.24 6.93
C GLN A 216 -33.02 -52.94 7.71
N GLU A 217 -33.01 -52.99 9.05
CA GLU A 217 -32.77 -51.82 9.92
C GLU A 217 -31.38 -51.24 9.66
N PHE A 218 -30.31 -52.03 9.73
CA PHE A 218 -28.96 -51.56 9.53
C PHE A 218 -28.70 -51.03 8.10
N MET A 219 -29.32 -51.66 7.10
CA MET A 219 -29.24 -51.16 5.71
C MET A 219 -29.99 -49.85 5.52
N ALA A 220 -31.11 -49.64 6.23
CA ALA A 220 -31.83 -48.38 6.25
C ALA A 220 -30.99 -47.28 6.90
N ASP A 221 -30.33 -47.57 8.03
CA ASP A 221 -29.44 -46.62 8.71
C ASP A 221 -28.22 -46.25 7.84
N ILE A 222 -27.63 -47.24 7.15
CA ILE A 222 -26.54 -47.01 6.20
C ILE A 222 -27.01 -46.12 5.02
N ALA A 223 -28.21 -46.34 4.51
CA ALA A 223 -28.78 -45.55 3.43
C ALA A 223 -29.02 -44.08 3.90
N GLU A 224 -29.52 -43.90 5.10
CA GLU A 224 -29.70 -42.54 5.69
C GLU A 224 -28.36 -41.80 5.85
N GLU A 225 -27.32 -42.49 6.32
CA GLU A 225 -25.96 -41.88 6.42
C GLU A 225 -25.37 -41.57 5.04
N ILE A 226 -25.61 -42.36 4.00
CA ILE A 226 -25.21 -42.06 2.61
C ILE A 226 -25.93 -40.77 2.12
N ASP A 227 -27.22 -40.66 2.34
CA ASP A 227 -28.00 -39.47 1.94
C ASP A 227 -27.48 -38.20 2.68
N ARG A 228 -27.15 -38.33 3.95
CA ARG A 228 -26.53 -37.28 4.73
C ARG A 228 -25.17 -36.85 4.17
N GLU A 229 -24.31 -37.81 3.82
CA GLU A 229 -23.00 -37.56 3.22
C GLU A 229 -23.13 -36.82 1.88
N ASN A 230 -24.07 -37.27 1.02
CA ASN A 230 -24.37 -36.62 -0.24
C ASN A 230 -24.86 -35.18 -0.04
N LYS A 231 -25.65 -34.89 0.99
CA LYS A 231 -26.06 -33.51 1.34
C LYS A 231 -24.86 -32.66 1.74
N ILE A 232 -23.96 -33.17 2.59
CA ILE A 232 -22.73 -32.48 2.98
C ILE A 232 -21.87 -32.13 1.76
N ILE A 233 -21.63 -33.10 0.86
CA ILE A 233 -20.85 -32.90 -0.36
C ILE A 233 -21.49 -31.86 -1.27
N THR A 234 -22.81 -31.89 -1.45
CA THR A 234 -23.56 -30.93 -2.29
C THR A 234 -23.49 -29.52 -1.71
N ASP A 235 -23.65 -29.38 -0.40
CA ASP A 235 -23.55 -28.12 0.31
C ASP A 235 -22.13 -27.53 0.18
N LEU A 236 -21.09 -28.35 0.35
CA LEU A 236 -19.68 -27.96 0.17
C LEU A 236 -19.39 -27.47 -1.25
N LEU A 237 -19.86 -28.24 -2.27
CA LEU A 237 -19.69 -27.86 -3.68
C LEU A 237 -20.41 -26.54 -4.00
N SER A 238 -21.59 -26.33 -3.43
CA SER A 238 -22.36 -25.09 -3.57
C SER A 238 -21.61 -23.91 -2.95
N LEU A 239 -21.04 -24.09 -1.76
CA LEU A 239 -20.27 -23.07 -1.06
C LEU A 239 -18.98 -22.71 -1.82
N VAL A 240 -18.22 -23.69 -2.32
CA VAL A 240 -17.00 -23.46 -3.11
C VAL A 240 -17.31 -22.74 -4.43
N LYS A 241 -18.44 -23.06 -5.08
CA LYS A 241 -18.89 -22.35 -6.30
C LYS A 241 -19.27 -20.89 -5.99
N MET A 242 -19.85 -20.62 -4.82
CA MET A 242 -20.22 -19.27 -4.40
C MET A 242 -19.02 -18.40 -4.01
N ASP A 243 -17.93 -18.98 -3.51
CA ASP A 243 -16.69 -18.26 -3.20
C ASP A 243 -15.95 -17.75 -4.46
N LYS A 244 -16.17 -18.37 -5.62
CA LYS A 244 -15.64 -17.94 -6.90
C LYS A 244 -16.51 -16.82 -7.46
N LYS A 245 -16.16 -15.55 -7.15
CA LYS A 245 -16.63 -14.25 -7.69
C LYS A 245 -18.07 -14.18 -8.26
N ALA A 246 -18.74 -13.07 -8.00
CA ALA A 246 -20.03 -12.66 -8.56
C ALA A 246 -20.19 -12.75 -10.11
N ALA A 247 -19.13 -13.12 -10.83
CA ALA A 247 -19.14 -13.30 -12.28
C ALA A 247 -19.97 -14.51 -12.78
N ASP A 248 -20.36 -15.44 -11.89
CA ASP A 248 -21.10 -16.66 -12.24
C ASP A 248 -22.60 -16.59 -11.88
N LEU A 249 -23.15 -15.38 -11.70
CA LEU A 249 -24.59 -15.21 -11.46
C LEU A 249 -25.36 -15.20 -12.78
N HIS A 250 -26.37 -16.06 -12.89
CA HIS A 250 -27.37 -16.03 -13.95
C HIS A 250 -28.54 -15.13 -13.52
N ILE A 251 -28.37 -13.83 -13.70
CA ILE A 251 -29.38 -12.84 -13.31
C ILE A 251 -30.46 -12.76 -14.37
N GLU A 252 -31.69 -13.06 -13.96
CA GLU A 252 -32.90 -12.99 -14.78
C GLU A 252 -34.00 -12.30 -14.01
N ASN A 253 -34.96 -11.70 -14.73
CA ASN A 253 -36.15 -11.12 -14.09
C ASN A 253 -37.11 -12.23 -13.70
N LYS A 254 -37.30 -12.47 -12.41
CA LYS A 254 -38.13 -13.57 -11.86
C LYS A 254 -39.23 -13.02 -10.94
N ASN A 255 -40.36 -13.73 -10.94
CA ASN A 255 -41.47 -13.51 -10.02
C ASN A 255 -41.12 -14.14 -8.66
N ILE A 256 -40.92 -13.33 -7.65
CA ILE A 256 -40.50 -13.78 -6.30
C ILE A 256 -41.67 -14.48 -5.57
N ASN A 257 -42.90 -14.10 -5.87
CA ASN A 257 -44.09 -14.77 -5.30
C ASN A 257 -44.15 -16.25 -5.74
N GLU A 258 -44.05 -16.51 -7.04
CA GLU A 258 -44.04 -17.87 -7.60
C GLU A 258 -42.87 -18.69 -7.04
N LEU A 259 -41.70 -18.09 -6.89
CA LEU A 259 -40.54 -18.77 -6.31
C LEU A 259 -40.81 -19.19 -4.86
N LEU A 260 -41.38 -18.30 -4.04
CA LEU A 260 -41.75 -18.61 -2.66
C LEU A 260 -42.85 -19.66 -2.57
N GLU A 261 -43.88 -19.57 -3.43
CA GLU A 261 -44.95 -20.58 -3.49
C GLU A 261 -44.40 -21.97 -3.80
N LEU A 262 -43.44 -22.09 -4.73
CA LEU A 262 -42.78 -23.37 -5.05
C LEU A 262 -41.99 -23.91 -3.84
N ILE A 263 -41.27 -23.03 -3.12
CA ILE A 263 -40.54 -23.44 -1.91
C ILE A 263 -41.50 -23.92 -0.84
N ILE A 264 -42.57 -23.20 -0.55
CA ILE A 264 -43.55 -23.55 0.45
C ILE A 264 -44.23 -24.88 0.07
N LYS A 265 -44.70 -25.03 -1.17
CA LYS A 265 -45.32 -26.27 -1.66
C LYS A 265 -44.41 -27.48 -1.48
N ARG A 266 -43.09 -27.32 -1.70
CA ARG A 266 -42.12 -28.41 -1.52
C ARG A 266 -41.89 -28.77 -0.06
N LEU A 267 -41.96 -27.78 0.85
CA LEU A 267 -41.64 -27.95 2.27
C LEU A 267 -42.89 -28.27 3.13
N THR A 268 -44.10 -28.02 2.65
CA THR A 268 -45.34 -28.37 3.34
C THR A 268 -45.42 -29.81 3.82
N PRO A 269 -45.08 -30.85 2.99
CA PRO A 269 -45.10 -32.22 3.48
C PRO A 269 -44.12 -32.52 4.62
N ILE A 270 -43.05 -31.75 4.73
CA ILE A 270 -42.09 -31.88 5.85
C ILE A 270 -42.62 -31.19 7.10
N ALA A 271 -43.24 -30.01 6.94
CA ALA A 271 -43.87 -29.29 8.00
C ALA A 271 -45.07 -30.08 8.61
N ASP A 272 -45.89 -30.67 7.76
CA ASP A 272 -47.05 -31.51 8.17
C ASP A 272 -46.62 -32.72 9.02
N LYS A 273 -45.50 -33.38 8.71
CA LYS A 273 -44.95 -34.49 9.50
C LYS A 273 -44.55 -34.10 10.90
N GLN A 274 -44.25 -32.79 11.15
CA GLN A 274 -43.85 -32.25 12.44
C GLN A 274 -45.00 -31.43 13.11
N ASP A 275 -46.23 -31.50 12.54
CA ASP A 275 -47.39 -30.72 12.98
C ASP A 275 -47.12 -29.20 13.03
N ILE A 276 -46.42 -28.70 12.03
CA ILE A 276 -46.05 -27.24 11.95
C ILE A 276 -46.91 -26.54 10.93
N ASN A 277 -47.57 -25.47 11.34
CA ASN A 277 -48.38 -24.62 10.47
C ASN A 277 -47.48 -23.68 9.63
N LEU A 278 -47.33 -23.99 8.33
CA LEU A 278 -46.51 -23.23 7.38
C LEU A 278 -47.39 -22.28 6.55
N VAL A 279 -47.22 -20.99 6.70
CA VAL A 279 -48.04 -19.96 6.04
C VAL A 279 -47.14 -19.01 5.20
N LEU A 280 -47.64 -18.69 3.98
CA LEU A 280 -47.05 -17.66 3.12
C LEU A 280 -47.99 -16.44 3.04
N GLU A 281 -47.50 -15.27 3.38
CA GLU A 281 -48.21 -13.99 3.19
C GLU A 281 -47.54 -13.16 2.11
N SER A 282 -48.26 -12.85 1.06
CA SER A 282 -47.78 -12.00 -0.03
C SER A 282 -48.90 -11.11 -0.54
N PHE A 283 -48.71 -9.81 -0.44
CA PHE A 283 -49.78 -8.82 -0.75
C PHE A 283 -49.66 -8.22 -2.15
N ARG A 284 -48.50 -8.33 -2.79
CA ARG A 284 -48.26 -7.69 -4.09
C ARG A 284 -47.37 -8.60 -4.95
N PRO A 285 -47.55 -8.61 -6.30
CA PRO A 285 -46.60 -9.27 -7.18
C PRO A 285 -45.25 -8.52 -7.16
N VAL A 286 -44.16 -9.25 -6.98
CA VAL A 286 -42.80 -8.75 -6.91
C VAL A 286 -41.96 -9.42 -7.97
N ASN A 287 -41.46 -8.65 -8.93
CA ASN A 287 -40.49 -9.07 -9.91
C ASN A 287 -39.12 -8.46 -9.59
N ALA A 288 -38.06 -9.26 -9.64
CA ALA A 288 -36.73 -8.80 -9.34
C ALA A 288 -35.68 -9.51 -10.21
N GLU A 289 -34.57 -8.84 -10.43
CA GLU A 289 -33.40 -9.39 -11.15
C GLU A 289 -32.55 -10.24 -10.21
N VAL A 290 -32.68 -11.56 -10.30
CA VAL A 290 -32.05 -12.52 -9.38
C VAL A 290 -31.57 -13.79 -10.11
N ASP A 291 -30.62 -14.48 -9.51
CA ASP A 291 -30.31 -15.88 -9.83
C ASP A 291 -31.30 -16.78 -9.09
N GLU A 292 -32.27 -17.33 -9.83
CA GLU A 292 -33.34 -18.14 -9.29
C GLU A 292 -32.83 -19.34 -8.48
N THR A 293 -31.80 -20.03 -8.99
CA THR A 293 -31.25 -21.24 -8.36
C THR A 293 -30.60 -20.89 -7.00
N LYS A 294 -29.78 -19.89 -6.95
CA LYS A 294 -29.10 -19.51 -5.71
C LYS A 294 -30.05 -18.88 -4.68
N LEU A 295 -31.01 -18.09 -5.17
CA LEU A 295 -32.02 -17.51 -4.28
C LEU A 295 -32.95 -18.56 -3.71
N THR A 296 -33.42 -19.52 -4.56
CA THR A 296 -34.23 -20.66 -4.12
C THR A 296 -33.49 -21.48 -3.05
N LEU A 297 -32.20 -21.76 -3.25
CA LEU A 297 -31.40 -22.47 -2.26
C LEU A 297 -31.31 -21.69 -0.91
N ALA A 298 -31.06 -20.41 -0.96
CA ALA A 298 -30.97 -19.59 0.24
C ALA A 298 -32.30 -19.53 1.03
N LEU A 299 -33.42 -19.25 0.34
CA LEU A 299 -34.71 -19.13 0.98
C LEU A 299 -35.24 -20.50 1.46
N SER A 300 -34.98 -21.57 0.70
CA SER A 300 -35.29 -22.93 1.17
C SER A 300 -34.59 -23.31 2.44
N ASN A 301 -33.27 -22.98 2.56
CA ASN A 301 -32.52 -23.25 3.78
C ASN A 301 -33.09 -22.51 4.99
N LEU A 302 -33.56 -21.26 4.82
CA LEU A 302 -34.20 -20.52 5.91
C LEU A 302 -35.50 -21.15 6.38
N VAL A 303 -36.36 -21.54 5.43
CA VAL A 303 -37.65 -22.19 5.74
C VAL A 303 -37.43 -23.60 6.30
N GLU A 304 -36.50 -24.40 5.73
CA GLU A 304 -36.11 -25.69 6.28
C GLU A 304 -35.63 -25.59 7.73
N ASN A 305 -34.79 -24.61 8.05
CA ASN A 305 -34.32 -24.35 9.42
C ASN A 305 -35.48 -23.96 10.36
N ALA A 306 -36.39 -23.12 9.88
CA ALA A 306 -37.57 -22.69 10.67
C ALA A 306 -38.49 -23.86 11.00
N ILE A 307 -38.62 -24.83 10.09
CA ILE A 307 -39.37 -26.09 10.34
C ILE A 307 -38.59 -26.99 11.30
N LYS A 308 -37.34 -27.25 11.00
CA LYS A 308 -36.47 -28.22 11.66
C LYS A 308 -36.18 -27.89 13.14
N TYR A 309 -36.02 -26.63 13.47
CA TYR A 309 -35.74 -26.13 14.83
C TYR A 309 -36.98 -25.59 15.50
N ASN A 310 -38.17 -25.97 15.02
CA ASN A 310 -39.46 -25.61 15.63
C ASN A 310 -39.83 -26.56 16.78
N LYS A 311 -40.88 -26.22 17.44
CA LYS A 311 -41.56 -27.04 18.45
C LYS A 311 -42.72 -27.77 17.77
N GLU A 312 -43.08 -28.95 18.28
CA GLU A 312 -44.27 -29.68 17.84
C GLU A 312 -45.53 -28.82 18.02
N GLY A 313 -46.38 -28.75 17.01
CA GLY A 313 -47.54 -27.83 17.01
C GLY A 313 -47.21 -26.36 16.80
N GLY A 314 -45.96 -26.04 16.40
CA GLY A 314 -45.53 -24.67 16.16
C GLY A 314 -46.00 -24.13 14.80
N TRP A 315 -45.43 -22.92 14.46
CA TRP A 315 -45.77 -22.25 13.21
C TRP A 315 -44.52 -21.66 12.56
N VAL A 316 -44.59 -21.54 11.24
CA VAL A 316 -43.62 -20.85 10.40
C VAL A 316 -44.35 -19.87 9.48
N HIS A 317 -44.06 -18.61 9.56
CA HIS A 317 -44.68 -17.56 8.79
C HIS A 317 -43.64 -16.92 7.85
N VAL A 318 -43.89 -17.04 6.55
CA VAL A 318 -43.05 -16.44 5.49
C VAL A 318 -43.81 -15.25 4.92
N SER A 319 -43.23 -14.07 4.94
CA SER A 319 -43.85 -12.86 4.39
C SER A 319 -42.97 -12.20 3.33
N LEU A 320 -43.60 -11.72 2.24
CA LEU A 320 -42.96 -10.99 1.16
C LEU A 320 -43.45 -9.56 1.12
N ASN A 321 -42.55 -8.61 1.27
CA ASN A 321 -42.82 -7.17 1.16
C ASN A 321 -41.87 -6.51 0.14
N VAL A 322 -42.29 -5.35 -0.38
CA VAL A 322 -41.51 -4.61 -1.40
C VAL A 322 -41.62 -3.11 -1.18
N ASP A 323 -40.51 -2.40 -1.35
CA ASP A 323 -40.45 -0.96 -1.50
C ASP A 323 -39.97 -0.55 -2.89
N ASN A 324 -39.61 0.73 -3.09
CA ASN A 324 -39.21 1.25 -4.40
C ASN A 324 -37.83 0.74 -4.88
N LYS A 325 -37.04 0.10 -4.03
CA LYS A 325 -35.65 -0.31 -4.32
C LYS A 325 -35.37 -1.76 -3.98
N TYR A 326 -36.06 -2.30 -2.98
CA TYR A 326 -35.76 -3.61 -2.40
C TYR A 326 -37.02 -4.43 -2.21
N PHE A 327 -36.90 -5.73 -2.29
CA PHE A 327 -37.87 -6.65 -1.70
C PHE A 327 -37.32 -7.27 -0.42
N TYR A 328 -38.23 -7.67 0.45
CA TYR A 328 -37.94 -8.22 1.77
C TYR A 328 -38.66 -9.54 1.92
N VAL A 329 -37.91 -10.60 2.21
CA VAL A 329 -38.45 -11.88 2.65
C VAL A 329 -38.17 -12.03 4.13
N LYS A 330 -39.22 -12.20 4.91
CA LYS A 330 -39.13 -12.42 6.34
C LYS A 330 -39.62 -13.83 6.64
N VAL A 331 -38.80 -14.63 7.34
CA VAL A 331 -39.12 -15.98 7.81
C VAL A 331 -39.11 -15.94 9.32
N GLU A 332 -40.27 -16.19 9.90
CA GLU A 332 -40.51 -16.19 11.36
C GLU A 332 -40.93 -17.57 11.80
N ASP A 333 -40.42 -18.05 12.91
CA ASP A 333 -40.76 -19.32 13.53
C ASP A 333 -41.03 -19.17 15.03
N SER A 334 -41.76 -20.12 15.56
CA SER A 334 -42.08 -20.25 17.02
C SER A 334 -41.12 -21.24 17.70
N GLY A 335 -39.97 -21.53 17.10
CA GLY A 335 -39.09 -22.58 17.53
C GLY A 335 -38.29 -22.31 18.80
N ILE A 336 -37.20 -23.05 18.96
CA ILE A 336 -36.34 -23.00 20.16
C ILE A 336 -35.59 -21.69 20.32
N GLY A 337 -35.50 -20.87 19.25
CA GLY A 337 -34.72 -19.64 19.25
C GLY A 337 -33.19 -19.86 19.23
N ILE A 338 -32.45 -18.76 19.21
CA ILE A 338 -30.99 -18.74 19.15
C ILE A 338 -30.45 -17.86 20.28
N PRO A 339 -29.56 -18.39 21.14
CA PRO A 339 -28.87 -17.61 22.16
C PRO A 339 -28.18 -16.38 21.58
N LYS A 340 -28.21 -15.26 22.32
CA LYS A 340 -27.69 -13.97 21.84
C LYS A 340 -26.23 -14.03 21.43
N GLU A 341 -25.40 -14.76 22.16
CA GLU A 341 -23.98 -14.98 21.90
C GLU A 341 -23.70 -15.74 20.58
N SER A 342 -24.64 -16.54 20.11
CA SER A 342 -24.54 -17.34 18.90
C SER A 342 -25.03 -16.63 17.63
N GLN A 343 -25.81 -15.53 17.75
CA GLN A 343 -26.50 -14.90 16.62
C GLN A 343 -25.55 -14.35 15.53
N ASP A 344 -24.34 -13.93 15.90
CA ASP A 344 -23.33 -13.50 14.94
C ASP A 344 -22.62 -14.70 14.30
N ALA A 345 -22.40 -15.75 15.05
CA ALA A 345 -21.64 -16.94 14.63
C ALA A 345 -22.46 -17.94 13.80
N ILE A 346 -23.80 -17.94 13.85
CA ILE A 346 -24.64 -18.88 13.09
C ILE A 346 -24.44 -18.86 11.56
N PHE A 347 -23.83 -17.80 11.03
CA PHE A 347 -23.49 -17.65 9.61
C PHE A 347 -22.09 -18.17 9.27
N GLU A 348 -21.30 -18.58 10.28
CA GLU A 348 -20.00 -19.20 10.06
C GLU A 348 -20.16 -20.63 9.57
N ARG A 349 -19.17 -21.10 8.82
CA ARG A 349 -19.19 -22.45 8.23
C ARG A 349 -19.06 -23.50 9.32
N PHE A 350 -19.89 -24.54 9.30
CA PHE A 350 -19.93 -25.64 10.29
C PHE A 350 -20.30 -25.22 11.70
N TYR A 351 -20.71 -23.96 11.91
CA TYR A 351 -21.13 -23.50 13.21
C TYR A 351 -22.49 -24.11 13.59
N ARG A 352 -22.62 -24.54 14.83
CA ARG A 352 -23.84 -25.12 15.43
C ARG A 352 -23.91 -24.70 16.88
N VAL A 353 -25.09 -24.22 17.32
CA VAL A 353 -25.32 -23.77 18.69
C VAL A 353 -25.10 -24.90 19.69
N ASP A 354 -25.55 -26.13 19.37
CA ASP A 354 -25.38 -27.31 20.21
C ASP A 354 -24.92 -28.50 19.37
N LYS A 355 -23.71 -29.01 19.63
CA LYS A 355 -23.10 -30.12 18.89
C LYS A 355 -23.70 -31.48 19.26
N SER A 356 -24.35 -31.63 20.44
CA SER A 356 -24.88 -32.88 20.91
C SER A 356 -26.31 -33.18 20.43
N HIS A 357 -27.23 -32.26 20.61
CA HIS A 357 -28.63 -32.41 20.15
C HIS A 357 -28.77 -32.28 18.64
N SER A 358 -27.86 -31.56 17.99
CA SER A 358 -27.95 -31.34 16.53
C SER A 358 -27.49 -32.53 15.69
N ARG A 359 -26.93 -33.62 16.26
CA ARG A 359 -26.71 -34.87 15.54
C ARG A 359 -28.03 -35.62 15.28
N GLU A 360 -28.91 -35.63 16.25
CA GLU A 360 -30.26 -36.19 16.13
C GLU A 360 -31.14 -35.45 15.13
N ILE A 361 -30.96 -34.11 15.08
CA ILE A 361 -31.71 -33.21 14.21
C ILE A 361 -31.12 -33.16 12.75
N GLY A 362 -29.87 -33.65 12.50
CA GLY A 362 -29.30 -33.86 11.16
C GLY A 362 -28.92 -32.56 10.35
N GLY A 363 -28.14 -31.61 10.89
CA GLY A 363 -27.70 -30.41 10.14
C GLY A 363 -26.23 -30.44 9.77
N THR A 364 -25.88 -29.89 8.58
CA THR A 364 -24.48 -29.77 8.09
C THR A 364 -23.73 -28.60 8.68
N GLY A 365 -24.43 -27.60 9.25
CA GLY A 365 -23.83 -26.32 9.65
C GLY A 365 -23.40 -25.42 8.49
N LEU A 366 -23.75 -25.80 7.25
CA LEU A 366 -23.39 -25.06 6.03
C LEU A 366 -24.56 -24.22 5.49
N GLY A 367 -25.81 -24.57 5.81
CA GLY A 367 -27.00 -23.96 5.21
C GLY A 367 -27.09 -22.44 5.39
N LEU A 368 -26.85 -21.91 6.60
CA LEU A 368 -26.88 -20.46 6.84
C LEU A 368 -25.67 -19.74 6.23
N ALA A 369 -24.50 -20.36 6.17
CA ALA A 369 -23.33 -19.82 5.47
C ALA A 369 -23.59 -19.72 3.95
N ILE A 370 -24.21 -20.73 3.35
CA ILE A 370 -24.65 -20.74 1.95
C ILE A 370 -25.69 -19.63 1.73
N THR A 371 -26.67 -19.55 2.61
CA THR A 371 -27.71 -18.50 2.56
C THR A 371 -27.11 -17.10 2.57
N ARG A 372 -26.21 -16.82 3.51
CA ARG A 372 -25.51 -15.52 3.58
C ARG A 372 -24.72 -15.23 2.31
N SER A 373 -23.98 -16.21 1.80
CA SER A 373 -23.19 -16.06 0.58
C SER A 373 -24.09 -15.76 -0.63
N ALA A 374 -25.18 -16.48 -0.81
CA ALA A 374 -26.14 -16.26 -1.89
C ALA A 374 -26.78 -14.87 -1.83
N ILE A 375 -27.20 -14.42 -0.62
CA ILE A 375 -27.81 -13.11 -0.43
C ILE A 375 -26.78 -11.99 -0.71
N LEU A 376 -25.54 -12.13 -0.24
CA LEU A 376 -24.46 -11.17 -0.52
C LEU A 376 -24.11 -11.08 -1.99
N MET A 377 -24.13 -12.20 -2.72
CA MET A 377 -23.94 -12.22 -4.18
C MET A 377 -25.03 -11.40 -4.89
N HIS A 378 -26.28 -11.42 -4.39
CA HIS A 378 -27.38 -10.57 -4.87
C HIS A 378 -27.33 -9.14 -4.34
N ARG A 379 -26.20 -8.70 -3.74
CA ARG A 379 -26.05 -7.37 -3.10
C ARG A 379 -27.09 -7.09 -2.02
N GLY A 380 -27.64 -8.14 -1.46
CA GLY A 380 -28.61 -8.14 -0.39
C GLY A 380 -27.95 -8.13 0.99
N ALA A 381 -28.82 -8.14 2.00
CA ALA A 381 -28.43 -8.27 3.41
C ALA A 381 -29.39 -9.21 4.12
N ILE A 382 -28.86 -9.96 5.10
CA ILE A 382 -29.66 -10.80 6.00
C ILE A 382 -29.46 -10.32 7.42
N LYS A 383 -30.53 -10.29 8.19
CA LYS A 383 -30.53 -10.00 9.62
C LYS A 383 -31.29 -11.07 10.36
N VAL A 384 -30.85 -11.38 11.58
CA VAL A 384 -31.52 -12.28 12.50
C VAL A 384 -31.95 -11.50 13.74
N TYR A 385 -33.14 -11.81 14.22
CA TYR A 385 -33.64 -11.44 15.54
C TYR A 385 -34.17 -12.72 16.17
N SER A 386 -33.67 -13.09 17.31
CA SER A 386 -34.09 -14.32 17.98
C SER A 386 -34.00 -14.17 19.48
N LYS A 387 -34.91 -14.87 20.19
CA LYS A 387 -34.85 -15.01 21.62
C LYS A 387 -35.08 -16.48 21.97
N GLU A 388 -34.17 -17.01 22.78
CA GLU A 388 -34.21 -18.38 23.21
C GLU A 388 -35.58 -18.74 23.87
N GLY A 389 -36.17 -19.80 23.38
CA GLY A 389 -37.50 -20.26 23.81
C GLY A 389 -38.70 -19.58 23.14
N GLU A 390 -38.52 -18.45 22.44
CA GLU A 390 -39.62 -17.67 21.82
C GLU A 390 -39.65 -17.81 20.29
N GLY A 391 -38.55 -18.18 19.65
CA GLY A 391 -38.45 -18.38 18.20
C GLY A 391 -37.44 -17.45 17.53
N THR A 392 -37.39 -17.52 16.18
CA THR A 392 -36.44 -16.77 15.35
C THR A 392 -37.11 -16.03 14.21
N THR A 393 -36.57 -14.89 13.85
CA THR A 393 -36.97 -14.10 12.69
C THR A 393 -35.74 -13.81 11.84
N PHE A 394 -35.72 -14.35 10.64
CA PHE A 394 -34.74 -13.94 9.61
C PHE A 394 -35.37 -12.93 8.67
N THR A 395 -34.67 -11.84 8.39
CA THR A 395 -35.09 -10.82 7.42
C THR A 395 -34.05 -10.70 6.33
N VAL A 396 -34.43 -11.04 5.10
CA VAL A 396 -33.62 -10.93 3.89
C VAL A 396 -34.06 -9.70 3.12
N ARG A 397 -33.12 -8.87 2.70
CA ARG A 397 -33.35 -7.70 1.86
C ARG A 397 -32.51 -7.83 0.58
N ILE A 398 -33.13 -7.75 -0.59
CA ILE A 398 -32.46 -7.84 -1.89
C ILE A 398 -32.94 -6.71 -2.80
N PRO A 399 -32.05 -6.06 -3.60
CA PRO A 399 -32.46 -5.04 -4.55
C PRO A 399 -33.33 -5.63 -5.66
N LEU A 400 -34.31 -4.86 -6.15
CA LEU A 400 -35.18 -5.27 -7.27
C LEU A 400 -34.43 -5.32 -8.60
N ILE A 401 -33.42 -4.46 -8.77
CA ILE A 401 -32.58 -4.37 -9.96
C ILE A 401 -31.15 -4.73 -9.54
N TYR A 402 -30.53 -5.64 -10.26
CA TYR A 402 -29.14 -6.01 -10.02
C TYR A 402 -28.20 -4.96 -10.65
N VAL A 403 -27.54 -4.18 -9.80
CA VAL A 403 -26.55 -3.18 -10.26
C VAL A 403 -25.16 -3.81 -10.22
N ASN A 404 -24.50 -3.88 -11.39
CA ASN A 404 -23.13 -4.39 -11.52
C ASN A 404 -22.08 -3.60 -10.75
#